data_13562b9fffc98d885d1633b73d9a7e9f
#
_entry.id   13562b9fffc98d885d1633b73d9a7e9f
#
_cell.length_a   1.000
_cell.length_b   1.000
_cell.length_c   1.000
_cell.angle_alpha   90.00
_cell.angle_beta   90.00
_cell.angle_gamma   90.00
#
_symmetry.space_group_name_H-M   'P 1'
#
loop_
_entity.id
_entity.type
_entity.pdbx_description
1 polymer ?
#
loop_
_entity_poly.entity_id
_entity_poly.type
_entity_poly.pdbx_seq_one_letter_code
_entity_poly.pdbx_strand_id
1 'polypeptide(L)'
;GDELWGGAGADTYIYKQTYQSDPGSNDAILDFNYSEDRIDISAITSGASVSRTLTNGTLFKLDTDNNGTYEMQWDLEGYTGTADQVTVVT
;
A
#
# COMPACT_ATOMS: atom_id res chain seq x y z
N GLY A 1 -0.28 -12.74 -5.84
CA GLY A 1 0.57 -11.68 -5.33
C GLY A 1 2.02 -11.80 -5.78
N ASP A 2 2.66 -10.66 -5.91
CA ASP A 2 4.03 -10.56 -6.36
C ASP A 2 4.95 -10.12 -5.22
N GLU A 3 6.24 -10.41 -5.35
CA GLU A 3 7.28 -9.84 -4.50
C GLU A 3 7.92 -8.68 -5.25
N LEU A 4 7.99 -7.51 -4.63
CA LEU A 4 8.45 -6.28 -5.27
C LEU A 4 9.63 -5.68 -4.52
N TRP A 5 10.62 -5.19 -5.28
CA TRP A 5 11.79 -4.50 -4.76
C TRP A 5 11.92 -3.16 -5.46
N GLY A 6 11.90 -2.06 -4.71
CA GLY A 6 12.11 -0.74 -5.29
C GLY A 6 13.58 -0.44 -5.58
N GLY A 7 14.46 -0.98 -4.75
CA GLY A 7 15.88 -0.65 -4.83
C GLY A 7 16.20 0.68 -4.15
N ALA A 8 17.31 1.29 -4.52
CA ALA A 8 17.73 2.57 -3.97
C ALA A 8 16.90 3.72 -4.59
N GLY A 9 16.70 4.80 -3.82
CA GLY A 9 16.00 5.99 -4.27
C GLY A 9 14.52 5.95 -4.00
N ALA A 10 13.80 6.96 -4.50
CA ALA A 10 12.37 7.11 -4.32
C ALA A 10 11.62 6.31 -5.38
N ASP A 11 10.86 5.31 -4.96
CA ASP A 11 10.11 4.44 -5.86
C ASP A 11 8.61 4.65 -5.68
N THR A 12 7.85 4.51 -6.77
CA THR A 12 6.40 4.61 -6.75
C THR A 12 5.79 3.29 -7.21
N TYR A 13 4.94 2.70 -6.36
CA TYR A 13 4.22 1.47 -6.65
C TYR A 13 2.82 1.86 -7.11
N ILE A 14 2.55 1.72 -8.41
CA ILE A 14 1.32 2.19 -9.05
C ILE A 14 0.33 1.04 -9.21
N TYR A 15 -0.88 1.25 -8.72
CA TYR A 15 -1.99 0.29 -8.82
C TYR A 15 -3.17 0.96 -9.50
N LYS A 16 -3.75 0.28 -10.48
CA LYS A 16 -4.87 0.79 -11.28
C LYS A 16 -6.18 0.06 -10.98
N GLN A 17 -6.09 -1.08 -10.30
CA GLN A 17 -7.23 -1.90 -9.90
C GLN A 17 -7.00 -2.49 -8.52
N THR A 18 -8.06 -2.62 -7.72
CA THR A 18 -7.93 -3.16 -6.36
C THR A 18 -7.45 -4.61 -6.34
N TYR A 19 -7.83 -5.42 -7.34
CA TYR A 19 -7.44 -6.83 -7.39
C TYR A 19 -5.93 -7.04 -7.62
N GLN A 20 -5.20 -5.99 -7.98
CA GLN A 20 -3.74 -6.09 -8.18
C GLN A 20 -2.98 -6.29 -6.87
N SER A 21 -3.58 -5.93 -5.75
CA SER A 21 -3.04 -6.23 -4.41
C SER A 21 -4.19 -6.29 -3.40
N ASP A 22 -5.02 -7.32 -3.49
CA ASP A 22 -6.16 -7.49 -2.60
C ASP A 22 -5.81 -8.43 -1.43
N PRO A 23 -6.66 -8.52 -0.38
CA PRO A 23 -6.38 -9.37 0.78
C PRO A 23 -6.23 -10.86 0.46
N GLY A 24 -6.79 -11.33 -0.65
CA GLY A 24 -6.66 -12.73 -1.07
C GLY A 24 -5.41 -12.98 -1.91
N SER A 25 -4.77 -11.96 -2.44
CA SER A 25 -3.64 -12.07 -3.36
C SER A 25 -2.78 -10.80 -3.28
N ASN A 26 -2.36 -10.44 -2.07
CA ASN A 26 -1.61 -9.20 -1.87
C ASN A 26 -0.16 -9.33 -2.32
N ASP A 27 0.40 -8.20 -2.76
CA ASP A 27 1.81 -8.08 -3.08
C ASP A 27 2.64 -7.93 -1.81
N ALA A 28 3.88 -8.39 -1.86
CA ALA A 28 4.86 -8.12 -0.83
C ALA A 28 5.88 -7.12 -1.35
N ILE A 29 6.10 -6.04 -0.62
CA ILE A 29 7.14 -5.06 -0.90
C ILE A 29 8.25 -5.30 0.13
N LEU A 30 9.42 -5.70 -0.34
CA LEU A 30 10.47 -6.23 0.52
C LEU A 30 11.43 -5.16 1.04
N ASP A 31 11.38 -3.95 0.49
CA ASP A 31 12.30 -2.86 0.83
C ASP A 31 11.59 -1.50 0.90
N PHE A 32 10.33 -1.46 1.32
CA PHE A 32 9.59 -0.21 1.39
C PHE A 32 10.22 0.75 2.41
N ASN A 33 10.63 1.93 1.93
CA ASN A 33 11.15 3.01 2.76
C ASN A 33 10.16 4.16 2.78
N TYR A 34 9.50 4.39 3.93
CA TYR A 34 8.44 5.39 4.04
C TYR A 34 8.91 6.83 3.81
N SER A 35 10.22 7.10 3.94
CA SER A 35 10.75 8.45 3.70
C SER A 35 10.98 8.74 2.21
N GLU A 36 10.97 7.72 1.35
CA GLU A 36 11.27 7.86 -0.08
C GLU A 36 10.20 7.26 -0.98
N ASP A 37 9.62 6.12 -0.58
CA ASP A 37 8.72 5.35 -1.44
C ASP A 37 7.27 5.72 -1.21
N ARG A 38 6.41 5.41 -2.21
CA ARG A 38 4.98 5.69 -2.12
C ARG A 38 4.17 4.65 -2.86
N ILE A 39 2.91 4.51 -2.46
CA ILE A 39 1.92 3.68 -3.13
C ILE A 39 0.93 4.63 -3.81
N ASP A 40 0.77 4.51 -5.11
CA ASP A 40 -0.10 5.38 -5.91
C ASP A 40 -1.33 4.59 -6.36
N ILE A 41 -2.49 4.95 -5.81
CA ILE A 41 -3.79 4.38 -6.16
C ILE A 41 -4.73 5.44 -6.76
N SER A 42 -4.18 6.54 -7.25
CA SER A 42 -4.98 7.66 -7.78
C SER A 42 -5.88 7.24 -8.94
N ALA A 43 -5.49 6.23 -9.71
CA ALA A 43 -6.32 5.70 -10.80
C ALA A 43 -7.56 4.95 -10.27
N ILE A 44 -7.55 4.51 -9.00
CA ILE A 44 -8.65 3.81 -8.35
C ILE A 44 -9.58 4.81 -7.65
N THR A 45 -9.00 5.77 -6.91
CA THR A 45 -9.75 6.65 -6.00
C THR A 45 -10.17 7.97 -6.63
N SER A 46 -9.50 8.40 -7.68
CA SER A 46 -9.75 9.70 -8.35
C SER A 46 -9.76 10.88 -7.36
N GLY A 47 -8.87 10.86 -6.39
CA GLY A 47 -8.74 11.91 -5.39
C GLY A 47 -9.56 11.71 -4.12
N ALA A 48 -10.34 10.65 -4.03
CA ALA A 48 -11.15 10.38 -2.83
C ALA A 48 -10.28 9.98 -1.63
N SER A 49 -10.72 10.29 -0.43
CA SER A 49 -10.04 9.90 0.80
C SER A 49 -10.13 8.40 1.04
N VAL A 50 -9.09 7.85 1.67
CA VAL A 50 -9.03 6.43 2.01
C VAL A 50 -8.75 6.27 3.51
N SER A 51 -9.17 5.14 4.08
CA SER A 51 -8.78 4.74 5.42
C SER A 51 -7.68 3.71 5.36
N ARG A 52 -6.77 3.71 6.34
CA ARG A 52 -5.61 2.83 6.36
C ARG A 52 -5.42 2.18 7.72
N THR A 53 -4.81 1.00 7.71
CA THR A 53 -4.46 0.27 8.92
C THR A 53 -3.17 -0.51 8.68
N LEU A 54 -2.39 -0.69 9.75
CA LEU A 54 -1.18 -1.51 9.74
C LEU A 54 -1.33 -2.58 10.82
N THR A 55 -1.40 -3.84 10.41
CA THR A 55 -1.58 -4.97 11.31
C THR A 55 -0.26 -5.72 11.46
N ASN A 56 0.08 -6.11 12.68
CA ASN A 56 1.33 -6.83 13.00
C ASN A 56 2.60 -6.11 12.54
N GLY A 57 2.54 -4.80 12.39
CA GLY A 57 3.67 -3.97 12.01
C GLY A 57 4.04 -4.00 10.53
N THR A 58 3.54 -4.95 9.74
CA THR A 58 3.94 -5.12 8.34
C THR A 58 2.80 -5.27 7.35
N LEU A 59 1.61 -5.63 7.80
CA LEU A 59 0.46 -5.86 6.92
C LEU A 59 -0.33 -4.56 6.74
N PHE A 60 -0.08 -3.86 5.64
CA PHE A 60 -0.70 -2.57 5.34
C PHE A 60 -1.96 -2.76 4.53
N LYS A 61 -3.07 -2.18 4.99
CA LYS A 61 -4.40 -2.32 4.37
C LYS A 61 -4.99 -0.96 4.05
N LEU A 62 -5.68 -0.88 2.91
CA LEU A 62 -6.40 0.32 2.50
C LEU A 62 -7.88 0.00 2.26
N ASP A 63 -8.75 0.83 2.85
CA ASP A 63 -10.17 0.90 2.54
C ASP A 63 -10.34 2.03 1.50
N THR A 64 -10.45 1.65 0.24
CA THR A 64 -10.36 2.62 -0.87
C THR A 64 -11.63 3.43 -1.07
N ASP A 65 -12.75 3.01 -0.48
CA ASP A 65 -14.03 3.70 -0.61
C ASP A 65 -14.68 4.05 0.74
N ASN A 66 -13.93 3.87 1.84
CA ASN A 66 -14.40 4.16 3.20
C ASN A 66 -15.70 3.43 3.58
N ASN A 67 -15.86 2.20 3.11
CA ASN A 67 -17.05 1.40 3.41
C ASN A 67 -16.91 0.47 4.62
N GLY A 68 -15.77 0.49 5.29
CA GLY A 68 -15.47 -0.37 6.43
C GLY A 68 -14.81 -1.70 6.08
N THR A 69 -14.64 -1.99 4.81
CA THR A 69 -13.97 -3.20 4.32
C THR A 69 -12.72 -2.82 3.55
N TYR A 70 -11.61 -3.52 3.79
CA TYR A 70 -10.36 -3.22 3.12
C TYR A 70 -10.31 -3.92 1.76
N GLU A 71 -10.18 -3.14 0.69
CA GLU A 71 -10.09 -3.63 -0.68
C GLU A 71 -8.68 -3.97 -1.10
N MET A 72 -7.67 -3.35 -0.49
CA MET A 72 -6.27 -3.56 -0.85
C MET A 72 -5.42 -3.87 0.36
N GLN A 73 -4.34 -4.64 0.14
CA GLN A 73 -3.45 -5.09 1.20
C GLN A 73 -2.05 -5.31 0.64
N TRP A 74 -1.03 -4.97 1.40
CA TRP A 74 0.37 -5.23 1.09
C TRP A 74 1.08 -5.79 2.31
N ASP A 75 2.00 -6.71 2.08
CA ASP A 75 2.96 -7.13 3.09
C ASP A 75 4.22 -6.28 2.91
N LEU A 76 4.44 -5.34 3.82
CA LEU A 76 5.63 -4.48 3.81
C LEU A 76 6.70 -5.15 4.67
N GLU A 77 7.37 -6.16 4.12
CA GLU A 77 8.34 -6.95 4.88
C GLU A 77 9.50 -6.09 5.37
N GLY A 78 9.81 -6.23 6.66
CA GLY A 78 10.87 -5.43 7.29
C GLY A 78 10.48 -4.00 7.62
N TYR A 79 9.23 -3.60 7.37
CA TYR A 79 8.75 -2.25 7.65
C TYR A 79 8.76 -1.96 9.16
N THR A 80 9.26 -0.77 9.53
CA THR A 80 9.37 -0.36 10.93
C THR A 80 8.60 0.93 11.26
N GLY A 81 7.91 1.51 10.29
CA GLY A 81 7.13 2.73 10.47
C GLY A 81 5.69 2.48 10.93
N THR A 82 4.87 3.52 10.86
CA THR A 82 3.45 3.47 11.17
C THR A 82 2.61 3.50 9.90
N ALA A 83 1.30 3.24 10.04
CA ALA A 83 0.37 3.33 8.90
C ALA A 83 0.36 4.73 8.29
N ASP A 84 0.41 5.77 9.14
CA ASP A 84 0.35 7.15 8.68
C ASP A 84 1.62 7.60 7.95
N GLN A 85 2.74 6.92 8.16
CA GLN A 85 4.00 7.23 7.49
C GLN A 85 4.08 6.68 6.07
N VAL A 86 3.19 5.75 5.70
CA VAL A 86 3.13 5.26 4.32
C VAL A 86 2.49 6.34 3.46
N THR A 87 3.24 6.86 2.49
CA THR A 87 2.71 7.85 1.55
C THR A 87 1.81 7.14 0.54
N VAL A 88 0.54 7.51 0.54
CA VAL A 88 -0.45 6.98 -0.40
C VAL A 88 -0.96 8.13 -1.25
N VAL A 89 -0.79 8.00 -2.56
CA VAL A 89 -1.26 9.00 -3.54
C VAL A 89 -2.67 8.59 -3.97
N THR A 90 -3.64 9.44 -3.73
CA THR A 90 -5.05 9.22 -4.03
C THR A 90 -5.55 10.22 -5.08
#